data_6c3b4299392a4662d49793d17fde2ed5
#
_entry.id   6c3b4299392a4662d49793d17fde2ed5
#
_cell.length_a   1.000
_cell.length_b   1.000
_cell.length_c   1.000
_cell.angle_alpha   90.00
_cell.angle_beta   90.00
_cell.angle_gamma   90.00
#
_symmetry.space_group_name_H-M   'P 1'
#
loop_
_entity.id
_entity.type
_entity.pdbx_description
1 polymer ?
#
loop_
_entity_poly.entity_id
_entity_poly.type
_entity_poly.pdbx_seq_one_letter_code
_entity_poly.pdbx_strand_id
1 'polypeptide(L)'
;NYTKVPLVIHETFFYTSDTLKNGGREMFGFLKKKNEVVENNTMYAVANGTVIPISEVNDPVFSQKMMGDGYAVVPENGEIYAPIEGEVLSVFQTKHAIGLKMTNGLEILLHMGIDTVELNGAPFTIKVKAGDQVTADTVVAIADLEAIKAAGKGTEMVVIITNMDKVAQFSLEKTGVVTAGTPVGSATAN
;
A
#
# COMPACT_ATOMS: atom_id res chain seq x y z
N ASN A 1 -12.25 19.15 -23.90
CA ASN A 1 -13.48 19.08 -23.10
C ASN A 1 -13.44 17.76 -22.34
N TYR A 2 -12.90 17.79 -21.11
CA TYR A 2 -12.95 16.66 -20.19
C TYR A 2 -14.19 16.82 -19.31
N THR A 3 -15.15 15.94 -19.50
CA THR A 3 -16.35 15.86 -18.66
C THR A 3 -15.98 15.19 -17.33
N LYS A 4 -16.00 15.99 -16.26
CA LYS A 4 -15.96 15.47 -14.88
C LYS A 4 -17.21 14.64 -14.63
N VAL A 5 -17.02 13.35 -14.29
CA VAL A 5 -18.09 12.52 -13.74
C VAL A 5 -18.20 12.84 -12.25
N PRO A 6 -19.36 13.27 -11.75
CA PRO A 6 -19.50 13.52 -10.32
C PRO A 6 -19.61 12.21 -9.55
N LEU A 7 -18.84 12.10 -8.48
CA LEU A 7 -18.96 11.07 -7.45
C LEU A 7 -20.34 11.20 -6.80
N VAL A 8 -21.24 10.27 -7.11
CA VAL A 8 -22.57 10.23 -6.48
C VAL A 8 -22.42 9.57 -5.11
N ILE A 9 -22.42 10.39 -4.07
CA ILE A 9 -22.55 9.92 -2.69
C ILE A 9 -24.03 9.69 -2.45
N HIS A 10 -24.46 8.42 -2.36
CA HIS A 10 -25.79 8.07 -1.90
C HIS A 10 -25.88 8.29 -0.39
N GLU A 11 -26.47 9.43 0.01
CA GLU A 11 -26.95 9.63 1.37
C GLU A 11 -28.30 8.94 1.54
N THR A 12 -28.31 7.82 2.24
CA THR A 12 -29.57 7.20 2.69
C THR A 12 -29.89 7.76 4.07
N PHE A 13 -30.79 8.74 4.11
CA PHE A 13 -31.38 9.24 5.35
C PHE A 13 -32.49 8.29 5.79
N PHE A 14 -32.29 7.59 6.91
CA PHE A 14 -33.41 6.96 7.63
C PHE A 14 -33.95 7.95 8.67
N TYR A 15 -35.15 8.48 8.42
CA TYR A 15 -35.94 9.18 9.39
C TYR A 15 -36.77 8.15 10.18
N THR A 16 -36.48 7.98 11.48
CA THR A 16 -37.44 7.37 12.41
C THR A 16 -38.09 8.48 13.19
N SER A 17 -39.37 8.73 12.91
CA SER A 17 -40.23 9.56 13.71
C SER A 17 -40.74 8.78 14.92
N ASP A 18 -40.23 9.06 16.10
CA ASP A 18 -40.93 8.74 17.35
C ASP A 18 -41.19 10.03 18.10
N THR A 19 -42.46 10.47 17.98
CA THR A 19 -43.07 11.48 18.85
C THR A 19 -43.47 10.83 20.17
N LEU A 20 -42.76 11.14 21.25
CA LEU A 20 -43.36 11.06 22.62
C LEU A 20 -42.86 12.19 23.51
N LYS A 21 -43.83 12.86 24.08
CA LYS A 21 -43.75 13.97 25.04
C LYS A 21 -43.04 13.60 26.33
N ASN A 22 -42.17 14.44 26.80
CA ASN A 22 -42.11 15.07 28.12
C ASN A 22 -40.66 15.38 28.55
N GLY A 23 -40.46 16.64 28.80
CA GLY A 23 -39.65 17.23 29.88
C GLY A 23 -38.21 16.74 30.08
N GLY A 24 -37.23 17.56 29.73
CA GLY A 24 -35.96 17.56 30.45
C GLY A 24 -34.71 17.18 29.63
N ARG A 25 -33.85 18.18 29.48
CA ARG A 25 -32.42 18.10 29.13
C ARG A 25 -32.06 17.40 27.81
N GLU A 26 -31.84 18.22 26.81
CA GLU A 26 -31.19 17.82 25.60
C GLU A 26 -29.74 17.37 25.87
N MET A 27 -29.54 16.04 25.98
CA MET A 27 -28.22 15.46 25.79
C MET A 27 -28.04 15.29 24.27
N PHE A 28 -27.28 16.18 23.66
CA PHE A 28 -26.75 15.98 22.32
C PHE A 28 -25.83 14.76 22.35
N GLY A 29 -26.41 13.59 22.10
CA GLY A 29 -25.65 12.40 21.80
C GLY A 29 -24.97 12.59 20.44
N PHE A 30 -23.69 12.92 20.42
CA PHE A 30 -22.86 12.82 19.24
C PHE A 30 -22.85 11.36 18.79
N LEU A 31 -23.73 11.00 17.85
CA LEU A 31 -23.63 9.75 17.11
C LEU A 31 -22.35 9.82 16.29
N LYS A 32 -21.30 9.20 16.80
CA LYS A 32 -20.05 8.99 16.08
C LYS A 32 -20.39 8.13 14.86
N LYS A 33 -20.50 8.77 13.68
CA LYS A 33 -20.72 8.08 12.40
C LYS A 33 -19.57 7.08 12.26
N LYS A 34 -19.87 5.78 12.35
CA LYS A 34 -18.92 4.73 12.07
C LYS A 34 -18.66 4.83 10.56
N ASN A 35 -17.53 5.42 10.16
CA ASN A 35 -17.11 5.37 8.77
C ASN A 35 -16.94 3.90 8.42
N GLU A 36 -17.81 3.36 7.59
CA GLU A 36 -17.59 2.05 6.98
C GLU A 36 -16.33 2.20 6.13
N VAL A 37 -15.27 1.51 6.53
CA VAL A 37 -14.04 1.40 5.72
C VAL A 37 -14.43 0.53 4.53
N VAL A 38 -14.49 1.13 3.35
CA VAL A 38 -14.68 0.37 2.11
C VAL A 38 -13.39 -0.43 1.89
N GLU A 39 -13.51 -1.75 1.84
CA GLU A 39 -12.37 -2.62 1.57
C GLU A 39 -11.85 -2.36 0.15
N ASN A 40 -10.57 -2.05 0.05
CA ASN A 40 -9.85 -1.96 -1.22
C ASN A 40 -8.86 -3.11 -1.33
N ASN A 41 -9.08 -3.98 -2.31
CA ASN A 41 -8.26 -5.16 -2.56
C ASN A 41 -7.18 -4.92 -3.61
N THR A 42 -7.10 -3.71 -4.16
CA THR A 42 -6.21 -3.37 -5.27
C THR A 42 -4.77 -3.19 -4.79
N MET A 43 -3.84 -3.70 -5.56
CA MET A 43 -2.40 -3.48 -5.40
C MET A 43 -1.88 -2.63 -6.55
N TYR A 44 -0.97 -1.69 -6.25
CA TYR A 44 -0.55 -0.63 -7.18
C TYR A 44 0.95 -0.68 -7.43
N ALA A 45 1.37 -0.25 -8.64
CA ALA A 45 2.78 -0.06 -8.95
C ALA A 45 3.41 1.01 -8.04
N VAL A 46 4.50 0.65 -7.37
CA VAL A 46 5.16 1.50 -6.37
C VAL A 46 6.13 2.53 -6.96
N ALA A 47 6.41 2.45 -8.26
CA ALA A 47 7.29 3.39 -8.97
C ALA A 47 6.94 3.41 -10.46
N ASN A 48 7.40 4.45 -11.17
CA ASN A 48 7.51 4.38 -12.62
C ASN A 48 8.58 3.35 -12.97
N GLY A 49 8.28 2.41 -13.87
CA GLY A 49 9.22 1.36 -14.21
C GLY A 49 8.56 0.10 -14.75
N THR A 50 9.19 -1.04 -14.56
CA THR A 50 8.73 -2.32 -15.09
C THR A 50 8.28 -3.23 -13.97
N VAL A 51 7.00 -3.62 -13.97
CA VAL A 51 6.44 -4.65 -13.08
C VAL A 51 6.88 -6.03 -13.54
N ILE A 52 7.42 -6.81 -12.61
CA ILE A 52 7.79 -8.21 -12.82
C ILE A 52 7.14 -9.11 -11.76
N PRO A 53 6.84 -10.37 -12.09
CA PRO A 53 6.44 -11.37 -11.09
C PRO A 53 7.52 -11.53 -10.03
N ILE A 54 7.12 -11.83 -8.79
CA ILE A 54 8.09 -12.03 -7.70
C ILE A 54 9.11 -13.14 -7.99
N SER A 55 8.72 -14.15 -8.78
CA SER A 55 9.59 -15.25 -9.21
C SER A 55 10.76 -14.83 -10.10
N GLU A 56 10.71 -13.62 -10.69
CA GLU A 56 11.76 -13.06 -11.53
C GLU A 56 12.74 -12.15 -10.79
N VAL A 57 12.49 -11.90 -9.49
CA VAL A 57 13.41 -11.12 -8.64
C VAL A 57 14.71 -11.90 -8.46
N ASN A 58 15.84 -11.22 -8.66
CA ASN A 58 17.18 -11.83 -8.54
C ASN A 58 17.62 -12.00 -7.08
N ASP A 59 16.76 -12.63 -6.29
CA ASP A 59 17.02 -13.00 -4.90
C ASP A 59 16.19 -14.25 -4.55
N PRO A 60 16.82 -15.33 -4.00
CA PRO A 60 16.13 -16.59 -3.73
C PRO A 60 15.08 -16.49 -2.61
N VAL A 61 15.23 -15.56 -1.66
CA VAL A 61 14.25 -15.38 -0.57
C VAL A 61 12.92 -14.86 -1.15
N PHE A 62 12.99 -13.95 -2.10
CA PHE A 62 11.82 -13.38 -2.76
C PHE A 62 11.30 -14.30 -3.87
N SER A 63 12.17 -14.72 -4.80
CA SER A 63 11.74 -15.50 -5.98
C SER A 63 11.17 -16.87 -5.62
N GLN A 64 11.59 -17.46 -4.51
CA GLN A 64 11.02 -18.71 -3.98
C GLN A 64 9.85 -18.49 -3.02
N LYS A 65 9.37 -17.23 -2.87
CA LYS A 65 8.24 -16.86 -2.02
C LYS A 65 8.40 -17.22 -0.53
N MET A 66 9.63 -17.26 -0.03
CA MET A 66 9.91 -17.67 1.35
C MET A 66 9.34 -16.68 2.38
N MET A 67 9.09 -15.43 2.00
CA MET A 67 8.49 -14.39 2.86
C MET A 67 7.02 -14.11 2.52
N GLY A 68 6.46 -14.74 1.50
CA GLY A 68 5.12 -14.52 0.99
C GLY A 68 5.08 -14.33 -0.51
N ASP A 69 3.90 -14.11 -1.07
CA ASP A 69 3.71 -13.88 -2.49
C ASP A 69 3.56 -12.39 -2.81
N GLY A 70 3.76 -12.00 -4.07
CA GLY A 70 3.67 -10.60 -4.49
C GLY A 70 4.26 -10.33 -5.87
N TYR A 71 4.83 -9.15 -6.02
CA TYR A 71 5.46 -8.69 -7.27
C TYR A 71 6.63 -7.75 -6.96
N ALA A 72 7.37 -7.36 -7.99
CA ALA A 72 8.36 -6.30 -7.87
C ALA A 72 8.22 -5.27 -9.00
N VAL A 73 8.78 -4.08 -8.77
CA VAL A 73 8.94 -3.05 -9.79
C VAL A 73 10.41 -2.74 -9.91
N VAL A 74 10.95 -2.83 -11.13
CA VAL A 74 12.28 -2.32 -11.47
C VAL A 74 12.11 -0.82 -11.75
N PRO A 75 12.53 0.07 -10.84
CA PRO A 75 12.21 1.49 -10.93
C PRO A 75 13.09 2.24 -11.93
N GLU A 76 12.49 3.23 -12.60
CA GLU A 76 13.21 4.16 -13.50
C GLU A 76 13.70 5.41 -12.75
N ASN A 77 13.03 5.75 -11.63
CA ASN A 77 13.39 6.88 -10.78
C ASN A 77 13.20 6.55 -9.30
N GLY A 78 13.67 7.42 -8.42
CA GLY A 78 13.73 7.17 -6.99
C GLY A 78 12.47 7.52 -6.20
N GLU A 79 11.38 7.99 -6.81
CA GLU A 79 10.13 8.24 -6.09
C GLU A 79 9.38 6.93 -5.89
N ILE A 80 9.15 6.57 -4.63
CA ILE A 80 8.52 5.32 -4.24
C ILE A 80 7.17 5.62 -3.59
N TYR A 81 6.12 5.01 -4.12
CA TYR A 81 4.73 5.21 -3.75
C TYR A 81 4.18 4.03 -2.93
N ALA A 82 3.06 4.24 -2.26
CA ALA A 82 2.41 3.17 -1.53
C ALA A 82 1.86 2.08 -2.47
N PRO A 83 2.07 0.78 -2.16
CA PRO A 83 1.57 -0.35 -2.95
C PRO A 83 0.08 -0.61 -2.77
N ILE A 84 -0.55 0.00 -1.76
CA ILE A 84 -1.93 -0.26 -1.33
C ILE A 84 -2.57 1.00 -0.77
N GLU A 85 -3.90 0.99 -0.62
CA GLU A 85 -4.60 1.91 0.26
C GLU A 85 -4.73 1.29 1.65
N GLY A 86 -4.36 2.04 2.69
CA GLY A 86 -4.38 1.55 4.05
C GLY A 86 -3.50 2.34 5.00
N GLU A 87 -2.89 1.65 5.94
CA GLU A 87 -2.12 2.24 7.05
C GLU A 87 -0.66 1.78 7.04
N VAL A 88 0.25 2.68 7.36
CA VAL A 88 1.65 2.34 7.65
C VAL A 88 1.73 1.72 9.03
N LEU A 89 2.14 0.45 9.11
CA LEU A 89 2.35 -0.26 10.38
C LEU A 89 3.70 0.08 11.00
N SER A 90 4.75 0.10 10.18
CA SER A 90 6.12 0.29 10.66
C SER A 90 7.04 0.81 9.56
N VAL A 91 8.09 1.49 9.98
CA VAL A 91 9.26 1.82 9.15
C VAL A 91 10.47 1.17 9.79
N PHE A 92 11.21 0.38 9.04
CA PHE A 92 12.41 -0.30 9.55
C PHE A 92 13.51 0.72 9.87
N GLN A 93 14.29 0.47 10.92
CA GLN A 93 15.35 1.38 11.37
C GLN A 93 16.38 1.68 10.27
N THR A 94 16.69 0.67 9.47
CA THR A 94 17.58 0.76 8.29
C THR A 94 16.87 1.30 7.05
N LYS A 95 15.63 1.78 7.18
CA LYS A 95 14.82 2.48 6.15
C LYS A 95 14.64 1.72 4.82
N HIS A 96 15.13 0.49 4.73
CA HIS A 96 15.06 -0.32 3.51
C HIS A 96 13.69 -0.99 3.32
N ALA A 97 12.84 -0.98 4.35
CA ALA A 97 11.53 -1.60 4.28
C ALA A 97 10.46 -0.83 5.07
N ILE A 98 9.23 -0.90 4.59
CA ILE A 98 8.03 -0.30 5.18
C ILE A 98 6.95 -1.39 5.27
N GLY A 99 6.44 -1.63 6.48
CA GLY A 99 5.27 -2.49 6.71
C GLY A 99 3.99 -1.68 6.58
N LEU A 100 3.01 -2.20 5.83
CA LEU A 100 1.71 -1.57 5.61
C LEU A 100 0.59 -2.58 5.87
N LYS A 101 -0.62 -2.09 6.05
CA LYS A 101 -1.82 -2.90 6.20
C LYS A 101 -2.90 -2.40 5.27
N MET A 102 -3.41 -3.29 4.43
CA MET A 102 -4.56 -3.03 3.56
C MET A 102 -5.84 -2.85 4.39
N THR A 103 -6.84 -2.18 3.81
CA THR A 103 -8.15 -2.01 4.43
C THR A 103 -8.88 -3.33 4.70
N ASN A 104 -8.55 -4.40 3.96
CA ASN A 104 -9.06 -5.76 4.16
C ASN A 104 -8.27 -6.59 5.21
N GLY A 105 -7.23 -6.00 5.84
CA GLY A 105 -6.45 -6.64 6.90
C GLY A 105 -5.22 -7.42 6.46
N LEU A 106 -4.93 -7.48 5.16
CA LEU A 106 -3.68 -8.08 4.68
C LEU A 106 -2.48 -7.19 5.01
N GLU A 107 -1.36 -7.81 5.36
CA GLU A 107 -0.12 -7.14 5.73
C GLU A 107 0.87 -7.20 4.57
N ILE A 108 1.36 -6.03 4.20
CA ILE A 108 2.21 -5.83 3.03
C ILE A 108 3.57 -5.33 3.50
N LEU A 109 4.64 -5.93 3.00
CA LEU A 109 6.00 -5.41 3.13
C LEU A 109 6.42 -4.80 1.79
N LEU A 110 6.75 -3.53 1.80
CA LEU A 110 7.49 -2.88 0.71
C LEU A 110 8.97 -2.91 1.06
N HIS A 111 9.73 -3.74 0.37
CA HIS A 111 11.19 -3.87 0.52
C HIS A 111 11.88 -3.14 -0.63
N MET A 112 12.67 -2.14 -0.31
CA MET A 112 13.26 -1.21 -1.28
C MET A 112 14.70 -1.61 -1.60
N GLY A 113 14.90 -2.21 -2.75
CA GLY A 113 16.17 -2.76 -3.22
C GLY A 113 16.46 -4.16 -2.66
N ILE A 114 17.49 -4.80 -3.20
CA ILE A 114 17.97 -6.12 -2.75
C ILE A 114 19.25 -5.92 -1.93
N ASP A 115 19.35 -6.57 -0.78
CA ASP A 115 20.47 -6.46 0.20
C ASP A 115 20.73 -5.05 0.72
N THR A 116 19.79 -4.13 0.58
CA THR A 116 19.93 -2.72 0.97
C THR A 116 19.89 -2.48 2.47
N VAL A 117 19.54 -3.47 3.28
CA VAL A 117 19.65 -3.44 4.75
C VAL A 117 21.09 -3.11 5.19
N GLU A 118 22.08 -3.57 4.45
CA GLU A 118 23.50 -3.35 4.72
C GLU A 118 23.93 -1.88 4.55
N LEU A 119 23.13 -1.08 3.83
CA LEU A 119 23.41 0.35 3.59
C LEU A 119 22.95 1.25 4.76
N ASN A 120 22.37 0.67 5.82
CA ASN A 120 21.97 1.36 7.04
C ASN A 120 21.12 2.61 6.80
N GLY A 121 20.28 2.60 5.76
CA GLY A 121 19.35 3.66 5.44
C GLY A 121 19.93 4.85 4.67
N ALA A 122 21.21 4.83 4.33
CA ALA A 122 21.85 5.95 3.64
C ALA A 122 21.16 6.37 2.33
N PRO A 123 20.72 5.45 1.42
CA PRO A 123 20.10 5.85 0.17
C PRO A 123 18.61 6.19 0.30
N PHE A 124 18.00 6.15 1.51
CA PHE A 124 16.55 6.29 1.66
C PHE A 124 16.15 7.51 2.48
N THR A 125 15.24 8.31 1.92
CA THR A 125 14.53 9.37 2.64
C THR A 125 13.07 8.96 2.80
N ILE A 126 12.68 8.55 4.01
CA ILE A 126 11.31 8.13 4.31
C ILE A 126 10.41 9.36 4.45
N LYS A 127 9.19 9.29 3.91
CA LYS A 127 8.19 10.37 3.89
C LYS A 127 6.98 10.09 4.78
N VAL A 128 6.88 8.90 5.35
CA VAL A 128 5.76 8.44 6.19
C VAL A 128 6.27 7.89 7.52
N LYS A 129 5.35 7.71 8.46
CA LYS A 129 5.60 7.08 9.76
C LYS A 129 4.45 6.14 10.12
N ALA A 130 4.66 5.28 11.11
CA ALA A 130 3.62 4.39 11.64
C ALA A 130 2.36 5.19 12.03
N GLY A 131 1.19 4.68 11.66
CA GLY A 131 -0.12 5.28 11.85
C GLY A 131 -0.58 6.20 10.71
N ASP A 132 0.28 6.56 9.76
CA ASP A 132 -0.14 7.36 8.61
C ASP A 132 -1.04 6.54 7.67
N GLN A 133 -2.11 7.19 7.16
CA GLN A 133 -2.95 6.61 6.11
C GLN A 133 -2.34 6.93 4.75
N VAL A 134 -2.35 5.94 3.86
CA VAL A 134 -1.75 6.05 2.53
C VAL A 134 -2.72 5.62 1.44
N THR A 135 -2.52 6.17 0.26
CA THR A 135 -3.21 5.80 -1.00
C THR A 135 -2.16 5.57 -2.08
N ALA A 136 -2.58 5.07 -3.24
CA ALA A 136 -1.70 4.83 -4.40
C ALA A 136 -0.87 6.07 -4.84
N ASP A 137 -1.37 7.27 -4.53
CA ASP A 137 -0.69 8.55 -4.87
C ASP A 137 0.26 9.04 -3.76
N THR A 138 0.36 8.31 -2.64
CA THR A 138 1.20 8.72 -1.52
C THR A 138 2.66 8.32 -1.77
N VAL A 139 3.56 9.30 -1.86
CA VAL A 139 5.00 9.05 -1.86
C VAL A 139 5.43 8.63 -0.46
N VAL A 140 5.90 7.41 -0.31
CA VAL A 140 6.31 6.82 0.99
C VAL A 140 7.81 6.95 1.23
N ALA A 141 8.61 7.03 0.16
CA ALA A 141 10.06 7.19 0.26
C ALA A 141 10.65 7.82 -1.02
N ILE A 142 11.86 8.36 -0.86
CA ILE A 142 12.75 8.66 -1.98
C ILE A 142 13.98 7.76 -1.83
N ALA A 143 14.32 7.02 -2.90
CA ALA A 143 15.48 6.14 -2.99
C ALA A 143 16.53 6.73 -3.94
N ASP A 144 17.78 6.80 -3.50
CA ASP A 144 18.91 7.13 -4.37
C ASP A 144 19.36 5.86 -5.10
N LEU A 145 18.78 5.64 -6.29
CA LEU A 145 19.05 4.45 -7.10
C LEU A 145 20.51 4.35 -7.53
N GLU A 146 21.17 5.48 -7.77
CA GLU A 146 22.57 5.49 -8.17
C GLU A 146 23.49 5.10 -7.01
N ALA A 147 23.19 5.55 -5.79
CA ALA A 147 23.91 5.12 -4.59
C ALA A 147 23.72 3.62 -4.32
N ILE A 148 22.50 3.07 -4.54
CA ILE A 148 22.21 1.64 -4.38
C ILE A 148 23.04 0.83 -5.40
N LYS A 149 23.02 1.20 -6.67
CA LYS A 149 23.80 0.56 -7.74
C LYS A 149 25.31 0.66 -7.49
N ALA A 150 25.79 1.82 -7.07
CA ALA A 150 27.21 2.03 -6.76
C ALA A 150 27.70 1.15 -5.61
N ALA A 151 26.80 0.79 -4.67
CA ALA A 151 27.08 -0.16 -3.60
C ALA A 151 26.97 -1.64 -4.06
N GLY A 152 26.68 -1.90 -5.33
CA GLY A 152 26.54 -3.26 -5.87
C GLY A 152 25.23 -3.96 -5.44
N LYS A 153 24.19 -3.18 -5.08
CA LYS A 153 22.90 -3.70 -4.63
C LYS A 153 21.85 -3.62 -5.74
N GLY A 154 20.83 -4.50 -5.66
CA GLY A 154 19.68 -4.47 -6.57
C GLY A 154 18.75 -3.29 -6.24
N THR A 155 18.08 -2.76 -7.27
CA THR A 155 17.18 -1.61 -7.14
C THR A 155 15.71 -1.98 -7.18
N GLU A 156 15.37 -3.25 -7.34
CA GLU A 156 14.00 -3.74 -7.41
C GLU A 156 13.23 -3.39 -6.13
N MET A 157 12.05 -2.80 -6.28
CA MET A 157 11.12 -2.52 -5.19
C MET A 157 10.17 -3.71 -5.08
N VAL A 158 10.34 -4.52 -4.02
CA VAL A 158 9.61 -5.78 -3.85
C VAL A 158 8.41 -5.55 -2.93
N VAL A 159 7.22 -5.95 -3.39
CA VAL A 159 5.96 -5.85 -2.64
C VAL A 159 5.49 -7.25 -2.30
N ILE A 160 5.36 -7.56 -1.01
CA ILE A 160 5.10 -8.92 -0.51
C ILE A 160 3.91 -8.89 0.44
N ILE A 161 2.99 -9.84 0.29
CA ILE A 161 1.95 -10.13 1.28
C ILE A 161 2.55 -11.10 2.29
N THR A 162 2.71 -10.67 3.54
CA THR A 162 3.45 -11.42 4.56
C THR A 162 2.58 -12.38 5.38
N ASN A 163 1.28 -12.09 5.52
CA ASN A 163 0.33 -12.94 6.25
C ASN A 163 -0.50 -13.82 5.30
N MET A 164 0.20 -14.68 4.53
CA MET A 164 -0.38 -15.55 3.50
C MET A 164 -1.48 -16.49 4.01
N ASP A 165 -1.49 -16.81 5.30
CA ASP A 165 -2.55 -17.58 5.97
C ASP A 165 -3.93 -16.89 5.94
N LYS A 166 -3.95 -15.57 5.76
CA LYS A 166 -5.17 -14.77 5.65
C LYS A 166 -5.59 -14.47 4.21
N VAL A 167 -4.82 -14.88 3.22
CA VAL A 167 -5.09 -14.61 1.80
C VAL A 167 -6.07 -15.63 1.26
N ALA A 168 -7.22 -15.16 0.76
CA ALA A 168 -8.14 -15.97 -0.04
C ALA A 168 -7.64 -16.12 -1.48
N GLN A 169 -7.21 -15.00 -2.08
CA GLN A 169 -6.70 -14.98 -3.44
C GLN A 169 -5.72 -13.81 -3.62
N PHE A 170 -4.64 -14.05 -4.33
CA PHE A 170 -3.76 -13.03 -4.90
C PHE A 170 -3.65 -13.22 -6.41
N SER A 171 -3.73 -12.13 -7.17
CA SER A 171 -3.58 -12.13 -8.63
C SER A 171 -2.72 -10.94 -9.06
N LEU A 172 -1.65 -11.22 -9.79
CA LEU A 172 -0.90 -10.20 -10.54
C LEU A 172 -1.49 -10.14 -11.94
N GLU A 173 -2.13 -9.02 -12.27
CA GLU A 173 -2.93 -8.84 -13.49
C GLU A 173 -2.18 -8.07 -14.59
N LYS A 174 -1.14 -7.33 -14.20
CA LYS A 174 -0.38 -6.49 -15.12
C LYS A 174 1.12 -6.57 -14.84
N THR A 175 1.89 -6.85 -15.89
CA THR A 175 3.35 -6.82 -15.91
C THR A 175 3.84 -5.86 -17.01
N GLY A 176 5.16 -5.60 -17.06
CA GLY A 176 5.76 -4.69 -18.03
C GLY A 176 5.74 -3.23 -17.56
N VAL A 177 5.93 -2.31 -18.50
CA VAL A 177 6.10 -0.87 -18.21
C VAL A 177 4.81 -0.24 -17.68
N VAL A 178 4.94 0.48 -16.58
CA VAL A 178 3.84 1.17 -15.89
C VAL A 178 4.29 2.51 -15.32
N THR A 179 3.32 3.36 -15.00
CA THR A 179 3.51 4.51 -14.11
C THR A 179 3.14 4.15 -12.68
N ALA A 180 3.76 4.81 -11.71
CA ALA A 180 3.40 4.69 -10.30
C ALA A 180 1.89 4.90 -10.08
N GLY A 181 1.30 4.20 -9.11
CA GLY A 181 -0.12 4.26 -8.83
C GLY A 181 -1.02 3.49 -9.82
N THR A 182 -0.45 2.89 -10.88
CA THR A 182 -1.23 2.02 -11.77
C THR A 182 -1.66 0.75 -11.03
N PRO A 183 -2.95 0.34 -11.07
CA PRO A 183 -3.38 -0.97 -10.60
C PRO A 183 -2.63 -2.09 -11.33
N VAL A 184 -2.02 -3.01 -10.59
CA VAL A 184 -1.23 -4.12 -11.14
C VAL A 184 -1.73 -5.49 -10.70
N GLY A 185 -2.58 -5.54 -9.68
CA GLY A 185 -3.15 -6.78 -9.19
C GLY A 185 -4.12 -6.56 -8.05
N SER A 186 -4.52 -7.65 -7.44
CA SER A 186 -5.45 -7.63 -6.31
C SER A 186 -5.14 -8.74 -5.31
N ALA A 187 -5.47 -8.49 -4.02
CA ALA A 187 -5.37 -9.47 -2.95
C ALA A 187 -6.60 -9.39 -2.05
N THR A 188 -7.31 -10.52 -1.91
CA THR A 188 -8.50 -10.64 -1.06
C THR A 188 -8.16 -11.42 0.20
N ALA A 189 -8.75 -11.03 1.33
CA ALA A 189 -8.66 -11.77 2.59
C ALA A 189 -9.74 -12.86 2.71
N ASN A 190 -9.48 -13.89 3.55
CA ASN A 190 -10.43 -14.95 3.91
C ASN A 190 -11.58 -14.40 4.76
#